data_185a64e8815a03cf00878a30bd9245bc
#
_entry.id   185a64e8815a03cf00878a30bd9245bc
#
_cell.length_a   1.000
_cell.length_b   1.000
_cell.length_c   1.000
_cell.angle_alpha   90.00
_cell.angle_beta   90.00
_cell.angle_gamma   90.00
#
_symmetry.space_group_name_H-M   'P 1'
#
loop_
_entity.id
_entity.type
_entity.pdbx_description
1 polymer ?
#
loop_
_entity_poly.entity_id
_entity_poly.type
_entity_poly.pdbx_seq_one_letter_code
_entity_poly.pdbx_strand_id
1 'polypeptide(L)'
;FSKLSNRNTTLIEDRQIPCVIGLYVDIFPLDATDDDVAKAKRLKDRYTKIINRLNAVSTHNTFGEYLSLLKKKEEWGRFAIKTLAFFCRSAMRRHLIRQMDRLSHLYDYDKAKNVQVYTGSYGHREVFPKSWLGKGKEFPFEDTTVLLPECYDEYLRHFFNDYMQFPPVEQRIEKHNRAYLNIHKKETREEIRKKVDFRI
;
A
#
# COMPACT_ATOMS: atom_id res chain seq x y z
N PHE A 1 -3.57 4.94 -0.66
CA PHE A 1 -4.39 4.68 0.53
C PHE A 1 -3.99 5.59 1.69
N SER A 2 -4.91 5.78 2.65
CA SER A 2 -4.72 6.60 3.84
C SER A 2 -4.55 5.71 5.07
N LYS A 3 -3.97 6.26 6.14
CA LYS A 3 -3.82 5.58 7.43
C LYS A 3 -4.53 6.40 8.51
N LEU A 4 -5.42 5.74 9.23
CA LEU A 4 -5.99 6.29 10.46
C LEU A 4 -5.20 5.74 11.64
N SER A 5 -4.42 6.60 12.32
CA SER A 5 -3.52 6.15 13.38
C SER A 5 -3.97 6.61 14.78
N ASN A 6 -3.77 5.75 15.76
CA ASN A 6 -4.00 6.06 17.16
C ASN A 6 -2.84 6.91 17.72
N ARG A 7 -3.14 8.16 18.09
CA ARG A 7 -2.16 9.14 18.57
C ARG A 7 -1.49 8.77 19.91
N ASN A 8 -2.08 7.87 20.67
CA ASN A 8 -1.62 7.50 22.01
C ASN A 8 -0.70 6.27 22.00
N THR A 9 -0.35 5.77 20.83
CA THR A 9 0.49 4.59 20.64
C THR A 9 1.74 4.92 19.85
N THR A 10 2.71 4.02 19.86
CA THR A 10 3.96 4.16 19.11
C THR A 10 4.19 2.90 18.28
N LEU A 11 4.42 3.06 17.00
CA LEU A 11 4.82 2.01 16.06
C LEU A 11 5.98 2.51 15.21
N ILE A 12 7.00 1.66 15.04
CA ILE A 12 8.05 1.83 14.03
C ILE A 12 8.05 0.60 13.15
N GLU A 13 7.81 0.80 11.88
CA GLU A 13 7.98 -0.24 10.86
C GLU A 13 9.43 -0.23 10.37
N ASP A 14 10.01 -1.41 10.15
CA ASP A 14 11.32 -1.55 9.53
C ASP A 14 11.21 -1.19 8.04
N ARG A 15 11.54 0.04 7.73
CA ARG A 15 11.55 0.61 6.39
C ARG A 15 12.88 1.33 6.14
N GLN A 16 13.19 1.59 4.87
CA GLN A 16 14.37 2.38 4.49
C GLN A 16 14.45 3.75 5.20
N ILE A 17 13.29 4.34 5.48
CA ILE A 17 13.16 5.56 6.27
C ILE A 17 12.18 5.27 7.40
N PRO A 18 12.68 4.88 8.58
CA PRO A 18 11.85 4.59 9.72
C PRO A 18 11.11 5.86 10.19
N CYS A 19 9.81 5.74 10.36
CA CYS A 19 8.97 6.81 10.88
C CYS A 19 8.32 6.37 12.18
N VAL A 20 8.29 7.26 13.18
CA VAL A 20 7.50 7.05 14.39
C VAL A 20 6.05 7.39 14.08
N ILE A 21 5.19 6.40 14.06
CA ILE A 21 3.74 6.53 13.84
C ILE A 21 2.98 5.90 15.02
N GLY A 22 1.67 6.02 15.05
CA GLY A 22 0.81 5.24 15.96
C GLY A 22 0.36 3.94 15.30
N LEU A 23 -0.22 3.02 16.06
CA LEU A 23 -1.01 1.93 15.49
C LEU A 23 -2.05 2.48 14.53
N TYR A 24 -2.25 1.82 13.41
CA TYR A 24 -3.12 2.35 12.36
C TYR A 24 -4.00 1.28 11.73
N VAL A 25 -5.07 1.77 11.12
CA VAL A 25 -5.90 1.04 10.17
C VAL A 25 -5.68 1.64 8.78
N ASP A 26 -5.45 0.81 7.79
CA ASP A 26 -5.34 1.23 6.40
C ASP A 26 -6.73 1.46 5.80
N ILE A 27 -6.91 2.60 5.13
CA ILE A 27 -8.14 2.97 4.43
C ILE A 27 -7.83 2.97 2.93
N PHE A 28 -8.40 2.01 2.22
CA PHE A 28 -8.23 1.86 0.78
C PHE A 28 -9.42 2.48 0.04
N PRO A 29 -9.19 3.37 -0.95
CA PRO A 29 -10.25 3.83 -1.81
C PRO A 29 -10.72 2.69 -2.71
N LEU A 30 -12.02 2.64 -2.93
CA LEU A 30 -12.68 1.79 -3.92
C LEU A 30 -13.01 2.64 -5.13
N ASP A 31 -12.35 2.37 -6.23
CA ASP A 31 -12.53 3.11 -7.47
C ASP A 31 -13.37 2.27 -8.46
N ALA A 32 -14.14 2.96 -9.31
CA ALA A 32 -14.83 2.33 -10.41
C ALA A 32 -13.86 1.72 -11.42
N THR A 33 -14.25 0.60 -12.03
CA THR A 33 -13.46 -0.03 -13.09
C THR A 33 -14.35 -0.49 -14.26
N ASP A 34 -13.73 -1.06 -15.30
CA ASP A 34 -14.43 -1.55 -16.47
C ASP A 34 -15.40 -2.69 -16.09
N ASP A 35 -16.59 -2.71 -16.71
CA ASP A 35 -17.55 -3.77 -16.53
C ASP A 35 -17.05 -5.11 -17.10
N ASP A 36 -16.14 -5.09 -18.07
CA ASP A 36 -15.39 -6.25 -18.52
C ASP A 36 -14.25 -6.56 -17.55
N VAL A 37 -14.39 -7.65 -16.80
CA VAL A 37 -13.42 -8.09 -15.80
C VAL A 37 -11.99 -8.26 -16.38
N ALA A 38 -11.86 -8.70 -17.63
CA ALA A 38 -10.55 -8.86 -18.25
C ALA A 38 -9.88 -7.50 -18.51
N LYS A 39 -10.66 -6.49 -18.90
CA LYS A 39 -10.16 -5.12 -19.02
C LYS A 39 -9.84 -4.51 -17.66
N ALA A 40 -10.70 -4.72 -16.65
CA ALA A 40 -10.45 -4.28 -15.28
C ALA A 40 -9.13 -4.84 -14.72
N LYS A 41 -8.85 -6.13 -14.93
CA LYS A 41 -7.58 -6.77 -14.55
C LYS A 41 -6.37 -6.14 -15.26
N ARG A 42 -6.48 -5.85 -16.56
CA ARG A 42 -5.42 -5.15 -17.31
C ARG A 42 -5.18 -3.73 -16.79
N LEU A 43 -6.23 -3.02 -16.38
CA LEU A 43 -6.10 -1.70 -15.74
C LEU A 43 -5.37 -1.80 -14.40
N LYS A 44 -5.67 -2.81 -13.59
CA LYS A 44 -4.97 -3.10 -12.34
C LYS A 44 -3.47 -3.33 -12.59
N ASP A 45 -3.12 -4.15 -13.58
CA ASP A 45 -1.73 -4.41 -13.95
C ASP A 45 -1.01 -3.14 -14.42
N ARG A 46 -1.70 -2.31 -15.22
CA ARG A 46 -1.17 -1.01 -15.66
C ARG A 46 -0.90 -0.08 -14.48
N TYR A 47 -1.83 0.00 -13.55
CA TYR A 47 -1.68 0.81 -12.34
C TYR A 47 -0.51 0.32 -11.47
N THR A 48 -0.40 -0.98 -11.27
CA THR A 48 0.71 -1.62 -10.53
C THR A 48 2.07 -1.31 -11.16
N LYS A 49 2.17 -1.34 -12.50
CA LYS A 49 3.39 -0.93 -13.21
C LYS A 49 3.76 0.53 -12.96
N ILE A 50 2.77 1.42 -12.87
CA ILE A 50 3.00 2.84 -12.56
C ILE A 50 3.46 3.01 -11.10
N ILE A 51 2.85 2.31 -10.13
CA ILE A 51 3.30 2.30 -8.73
C ILE A 51 4.75 1.85 -8.62
N ASN A 52 5.12 0.74 -9.28
CA ASN A 52 6.48 0.22 -9.24
C ASN A 52 7.50 1.24 -9.81
N ARG A 53 7.14 1.93 -10.90
CA ARG A 53 7.95 3.04 -11.44
C ARG A 53 8.03 4.22 -10.47
N LEU A 54 6.91 4.59 -9.83
CA LEU A 54 6.87 5.65 -8.84
C LEU A 54 7.77 5.33 -7.64
N ASN A 55 7.73 4.09 -7.14
CA ASN A 55 8.59 3.61 -6.07
C ASN A 55 10.06 3.67 -6.48
N ALA A 56 10.41 3.18 -7.65
CA ALA A 56 11.78 3.23 -8.17
C ALA A 56 12.32 4.66 -8.29
N VAL A 57 11.48 5.59 -8.78
CA VAL A 57 11.83 7.02 -8.86
C VAL A 57 11.87 7.68 -7.48
N SER A 58 11.11 7.17 -6.51
CA SER A 58 11.01 7.73 -5.15
C SER A 58 12.11 7.24 -4.22
N THR A 59 12.77 6.13 -4.52
CA THR A 59 13.88 5.59 -3.71
C THR A 59 15.03 6.60 -3.64
N HIS A 60 15.45 6.92 -2.42
CA HIS A 60 16.58 7.80 -2.19
C HIS A 60 17.86 6.98 -2.27
N ASN A 61 18.72 7.29 -3.24
CA ASN A 61 20.10 6.85 -3.19
C ASN A 61 20.92 7.88 -2.37
N THR A 62 21.75 7.42 -1.48
CA THR A 62 22.67 8.28 -0.75
C THR A 62 23.77 8.79 -1.70
N PHE A 63 24.36 9.95 -1.37
CA PHE A 63 25.47 10.50 -2.16
C PHE A 63 26.66 9.51 -2.27
N GLY A 64 26.90 8.73 -1.21
CA GLY A 64 27.92 7.68 -1.22
C GLY A 64 27.63 6.56 -2.21
N GLU A 65 26.35 6.15 -2.39
CA GLU A 65 25.95 5.19 -3.41
C GLU A 65 26.16 5.74 -4.83
N TYR A 66 25.90 7.04 -5.05
CA TYR A 66 26.22 7.71 -6.31
C TYR A 66 27.71 7.69 -6.61
N LEU A 67 28.54 8.05 -5.63
CA LEU A 67 30.01 8.03 -5.78
C LEU A 67 30.56 6.63 -6.03
N SER A 68 29.95 5.60 -5.45
CA SER A 68 30.37 4.20 -5.69
C SER A 68 30.21 3.78 -7.15
N LEU A 69 29.21 4.31 -7.86
CA LEU A 69 28.99 4.04 -9.27
C LEU A 69 30.06 4.67 -10.17
N LEU A 70 30.66 5.80 -9.75
CA LEU A 70 31.76 6.45 -10.49
C LEU A 70 33.06 5.64 -10.46
N LYS A 71 33.27 4.82 -9.41
CA LYS A 71 34.48 4.02 -9.26
C LYS A 71 34.59 2.86 -10.25
N LYS A 72 33.46 2.45 -10.85
CA LYS A 72 33.40 1.34 -11.82
C LYS A 72 33.08 1.88 -13.19
N LYS A 73 34.07 1.87 -14.11
CA LYS A 73 33.91 2.36 -15.49
C LYS A 73 32.73 1.72 -16.23
N GLU A 74 32.46 0.45 -15.95
CA GLU A 74 31.35 -0.32 -16.54
C GLU A 74 29.97 0.21 -16.13
N GLU A 75 29.89 1.00 -15.05
CA GLU A 75 28.62 1.55 -14.52
C GLU A 75 28.38 3.03 -14.88
N TRP A 76 29.24 3.64 -15.69
CA TRP A 76 29.08 5.06 -16.09
C TRP A 76 27.76 5.35 -16.82
N GLY A 77 27.28 4.42 -17.63
CA GLY A 77 25.95 4.53 -18.23
C GLY A 77 24.82 4.58 -17.19
N ARG A 78 24.92 3.74 -16.16
CA ARG A 78 23.98 3.76 -15.01
C ARG A 78 24.09 5.06 -14.20
N PHE A 79 25.30 5.56 -14.00
CA PHE A 79 25.53 6.84 -13.33
C PHE A 79 24.87 8.00 -14.08
N ALA A 80 25.09 8.10 -15.39
CA ALA A 80 24.49 9.13 -16.22
C ALA A 80 22.95 9.10 -16.20
N ILE A 81 22.36 7.90 -16.33
CA ILE A 81 20.91 7.71 -16.25
C ILE A 81 20.38 8.10 -14.86
N LYS A 82 21.05 7.68 -13.78
CA LYS A 82 20.64 8.04 -12.40
C LYS A 82 20.77 9.53 -12.12
N THR A 83 21.82 10.17 -12.65
CA THR A 83 22.02 11.62 -12.50
C THR A 83 20.94 12.40 -13.26
N LEU A 84 20.64 12.01 -14.50
CA LEU A 84 19.55 12.59 -15.27
C LEU A 84 18.19 12.37 -14.54
N ALA A 85 17.96 11.15 -14.07
CA ALA A 85 16.77 10.81 -13.29
C ALA A 85 16.66 11.64 -12.01
N PHE A 86 17.77 11.96 -11.36
CA PHE A 86 17.78 12.82 -10.17
C PHE A 86 17.22 14.21 -10.47
N PHE A 87 17.69 14.87 -11.53
CA PHE A 87 17.20 16.20 -11.94
C PHE A 87 15.74 16.16 -12.42
N CYS A 88 15.34 15.12 -13.14
CA CYS A 88 13.96 14.96 -13.65
C CYS A 88 13.00 14.33 -12.63
N ARG A 89 13.50 13.92 -11.47
CA ARG A 89 12.75 13.11 -10.47
C ARG A 89 11.41 13.71 -10.09
N SER A 90 11.39 15.00 -9.75
CA SER A 90 10.16 15.68 -9.36
C SER A 90 9.13 15.77 -10.49
N ALA A 91 9.60 15.96 -11.71
CA ALA A 91 8.73 15.96 -12.88
C ALA A 91 8.18 14.56 -13.19
N MET A 92 9.03 13.54 -13.14
CA MET A 92 8.63 12.14 -13.32
C MET A 92 7.62 11.69 -12.25
N ARG A 93 7.87 12.01 -10.98
CA ARG A 93 6.92 11.70 -9.91
C ARG A 93 5.56 12.35 -10.15
N ARG A 94 5.53 13.65 -10.45
CA ARG A 94 4.28 14.35 -10.76
C ARG A 94 3.57 13.75 -11.96
N HIS A 95 4.32 13.35 -12.99
CA HIS A 95 3.76 12.71 -14.18
C HIS A 95 3.12 11.36 -13.83
N LEU A 96 3.82 10.49 -13.08
CA LEU A 96 3.31 9.18 -12.68
C LEU A 96 2.08 9.31 -11.76
N ILE A 97 2.10 10.23 -10.80
CA ILE A 97 0.95 10.51 -9.92
C ILE A 97 -0.27 10.95 -10.76
N ARG A 98 -0.09 11.84 -11.74
CA ARG A 98 -1.17 12.23 -12.64
C ARG A 98 -1.70 11.09 -13.50
N GLN A 99 -0.84 10.15 -13.89
CA GLN A 99 -1.28 8.94 -14.59
C GLN A 99 -2.13 8.03 -13.69
N MET A 100 -1.73 7.86 -12.41
CA MET A 100 -2.50 7.11 -11.43
C MET A 100 -3.86 7.75 -11.20
N ASP A 101 -3.88 9.05 -10.96
CA ASP A 101 -5.09 9.84 -10.78
C ASP A 101 -6.06 9.71 -11.96
N ARG A 102 -5.56 9.83 -13.19
CA ARG A 102 -6.38 9.63 -14.40
C ARG A 102 -6.95 8.21 -14.52
N LEU A 103 -6.23 7.19 -14.07
CA LEU A 103 -6.72 5.80 -14.10
C LEU A 103 -7.80 5.56 -13.06
N SER A 104 -7.67 6.12 -11.85
CA SER A 104 -8.68 5.99 -10.80
C SER A 104 -9.97 6.74 -11.11
N HIS A 105 -9.92 7.79 -11.94
CA HIS A 105 -11.09 8.57 -12.36
C HIS A 105 -11.58 8.23 -13.78
N LEU A 106 -11.14 7.09 -14.35
CA LEU A 106 -11.49 6.73 -15.73
C LEU A 106 -12.98 6.36 -15.90
N TYR A 107 -13.58 5.82 -14.87
CA TYR A 107 -14.97 5.36 -14.85
C TYR A 107 -15.78 6.10 -13.79
N ASP A 108 -17.04 6.33 -14.10
CA ASP A 108 -18.02 6.91 -13.19
C ASP A 108 -18.46 5.85 -12.16
N TYR A 109 -18.22 6.14 -10.89
CA TYR A 109 -18.52 5.21 -9.79
C TYR A 109 -20.00 4.84 -9.72
N ASP A 110 -20.89 5.78 -9.99
CA ASP A 110 -22.34 5.53 -9.88
C ASP A 110 -22.84 4.59 -10.96
N LYS A 111 -22.21 4.59 -12.14
CA LYS A 111 -22.59 3.80 -13.30
C LYS A 111 -21.87 2.45 -13.41
N ALA A 112 -20.74 2.32 -12.77
CA ALA A 112 -19.91 1.11 -12.86
C ALA A 112 -20.56 -0.08 -12.15
N LYS A 113 -20.45 -1.26 -12.74
CA LYS A 113 -20.87 -2.54 -12.15
C LYS A 113 -19.77 -3.15 -11.30
N ASN A 114 -18.52 -2.91 -11.65
CA ASN A 114 -17.35 -3.41 -10.94
C ASN A 114 -16.56 -2.28 -10.28
N VAL A 115 -15.94 -2.62 -9.17
CA VAL A 115 -15.02 -1.75 -8.43
C VAL A 115 -13.69 -2.47 -8.21
N GLN A 116 -12.65 -1.72 -7.91
CA GLN A 116 -11.36 -2.28 -7.55
C GLN A 116 -10.59 -1.38 -6.58
N VAL A 117 -9.71 -2.00 -5.80
CA VAL A 117 -8.68 -1.32 -5.02
C VAL A 117 -7.40 -1.29 -5.82
N TYR A 118 -7.07 -0.17 -6.45
CA TYR A 118 -5.86 -0.08 -7.29
C TYR A 118 -4.56 -0.32 -6.49
N THR A 119 -4.52 0.12 -5.23
CA THR A 119 -3.34 0.02 -4.35
C THR A 119 -3.30 -1.23 -3.49
N GLY A 120 -4.32 -2.08 -3.55
CA GLY A 120 -4.39 -3.31 -2.78
C GLY A 120 -3.38 -4.37 -3.23
N SER A 121 -3.03 -5.26 -2.32
CA SER A 121 -1.96 -6.28 -2.49
C SER A 121 -2.46 -7.65 -2.95
N TYR A 122 -3.76 -7.85 -3.10
CA TYR A 122 -4.35 -9.13 -3.52
C TYR A 122 -4.42 -9.30 -5.06
N GLY A 123 -3.76 -8.42 -5.82
CA GLY A 123 -3.68 -8.53 -7.27
C GLY A 123 -5.05 -8.44 -7.95
N HIS A 124 -5.35 -9.38 -8.83
CA HIS A 124 -6.61 -9.38 -9.58
C HIS A 124 -7.86 -9.68 -8.74
N ARG A 125 -7.70 -10.18 -7.51
CA ARG A 125 -8.82 -10.35 -6.55
C ARG A 125 -9.38 -9.00 -6.08
N GLU A 126 -8.65 -7.91 -6.26
CA GLU A 126 -9.12 -6.56 -5.94
C GLU A 126 -10.23 -6.06 -6.88
N VAL A 127 -10.51 -6.78 -7.97
CA VAL A 127 -11.61 -6.49 -8.90
C VAL A 127 -12.80 -7.35 -8.53
N PHE A 128 -13.92 -6.72 -8.15
CA PHE A 128 -15.13 -7.42 -7.74
C PHE A 128 -16.40 -6.61 -8.04
N PRO A 129 -17.58 -7.25 -8.05
CA PRO A 129 -18.86 -6.57 -8.31
C PRO A 129 -19.19 -5.53 -7.24
N LYS A 130 -19.50 -4.29 -7.64
CA LYS A 130 -19.94 -3.22 -6.73
C LYS A 130 -21.21 -3.62 -5.94
N SER A 131 -22.08 -4.44 -6.53
CA SER A 131 -23.29 -4.93 -5.89
C SER A 131 -23.07 -5.70 -4.58
N TRP A 132 -21.85 -6.26 -4.38
CA TRP A 132 -21.53 -6.94 -3.11
C TRP A 132 -21.49 -6.01 -1.92
N LEU A 133 -21.23 -4.71 -2.15
CA LEU A 133 -21.19 -3.73 -1.08
C LEU A 133 -22.59 -3.45 -0.54
N GLY A 134 -23.58 -3.32 -1.42
CA GLY A 134 -24.96 -3.00 -1.07
C GLY A 134 -25.07 -1.75 -0.18
N LYS A 135 -26.00 -1.77 0.74
CA LYS A 135 -26.14 -0.76 1.82
C LYS A 135 -25.23 -1.03 3.00
N GLY A 136 -24.59 -2.18 2.99
CA GLY A 136 -23.86 -2.70 4.13
C GLY A 136 -24.76 -3.39 5.15
N LYS A 137 -24.15 -4.20 6.01
CA LYS A 137 -24.83 -4.94 7.06
C LYS A 137 -24.05 -4.80 8.37
N GLU A 138 -24.72 -4.41 9.44
CA GLU A 138 -24.08 -4.30 10.75
C GLU A 138 -23.87 -5.67 11.38
N PHE A 139 -22.68 -5.87 11.90
CA PHE A 139 -22.31 -7.07 12.65
C PHE A 139 -21.68 -6.71 13.98
N PRO A 140 -21.95 -7.51 15.04
CA PRO A 140 -21.25 -7.33 16.30
C PRO A 140 -19.76 -7.65 16.11
N PHE A 141 -18.92 -6.81 16.71
CA PHE A 141 -17.48 -6.99 16.76
C PHE A 141 -16.98 -6.61 18.14
N GLU A 142 -16.70 -7.62 18.97
CA GLU A 142 -16.36 -7.45 20.39
C GLU A 142 -17.38 -6.59 21.15
N ASP A 143 -17.03 -5.39 21.57
CA ASP A 143 -17.86 -4.44 22.30
C ASP A 143 -18.53 -3.37 21.41
N THR A 144 -18.41 -3.51 20.08
CA THR A 144 -18.95 -2.56 19.10
C THR A 144 -19.66 -3.25 17.95
N THR A 145 -20.08 -2.48 16.96
CA THR A 145 -20.58 -2.99 15.68
C THR A 145 -19.72 -2.49 14.54
N VAL A 146 -19.59 -3.30 13.49
CA VAL A 146 -18.91 -2.95 12.25
C VAL A 146 -19.84 -3.11 11.07
N LEU A 147 -19.70 -2.25 10.07
CA LEU A 147 -20.44 -2.33 8.83
C LEU A 147 -19.65 -3.18 7.84
N LEU A 148 -20.21 -4.30 7.45
CA LEU A 148 -19.65 -5.20 6.44
C LEU A 148 -20.36 -5.00 5.09
N PRO A 149 -19.75 -5.40 3.96
CA PRO A 149 -20.46 -5.53 2.70
C PRO A 149 -21.71 -6.39 2.85
N GLU A 150 -22.78 -6.07 2.13
CA GLU A 150 -24.04 -6.83 2.21
C GLU A 150 -23.83 -8.31 1.85
N CYS A 151 -23.04 -8.57 0.79
CA CYS A 151 -22.60 -9.91 0.38
C CYS A 151 -21.20 -10.21 0.98
N TYR A 152 -21.04 -10.12 2.29
CA TYR A 152 -19.74 -10.28 2.94
C TYR A 152 -19.16 -11.70 2.78
N ASP A 153 -19.97 -12.74 2.69
CA ASP A 153 -19.49 -14.11 2.52
C ASP A 153 -18.86 -14.30 1.13
N GLU A 154 -19.53 -13.83 0.07
CA GLU A 154 -18.98 -13.85 -1.29
C GLU A 154 -17.72 -12.99 -1.38
N TYR A 155 -17.71 -11.82 -0.74
CA TYR A 155 -16.53 -10.96 -0.67
C TYR A 155 -15.36 -11.66 0.01
N LEU A 156 -15.56 -12.24 1.18
CA LEU A 156 -14.50 -12.94 1.92
C LEU A 156 -14.02 -14.19 1.18
N ARG A 157 -14.90 -14.99 0.58
CA ARG A 157 -14.52 -16.14 -0.25
C ARG A 157 -13.73 -15.74 -1.48
N HIS A 158 -14.07 -14.63 -2.10
CA HIS A 158 -13.34 -14.12 -3.26
C HIS A 158 -11.88 -13.76 -2.92
N PHE A 159 -11.64 -13.17 -1.74
CA PHE A 159 -10.30 -12.80 -1.29
C PHE A 159 -9.52 -13.94 -0.66
N PHE A 160 -10.17 -14.75 0.17
CA PHE A 160 -9.52 -15.67 1.10
C PHE A 160 -9.91 -17.16 0.89
N ASN A 161 -10.75 -17.48 -0.11
CA ASN A 161 -11.32 -18.81 -0.33
C ASN A 161 -12.14 -19.27 0.88
N ASP A 162 -11.79 -20.37 1.52
CA ASP A 162 -12.40 -20.81 2.77
C ASP A 162 -11.83 -20.05 3.97
N TYR A 163 -12.34 -18.83 4.17
CA TYR A 163 -11.87 -17.92 5.22
C TYR A 163 -12.20 -18.38 6.64
N MET A 164 -13.08 -19.37 6.79
CA MET A 164 -13.41 -19.99 8.10
C MET A 164 -12.35 -20.98 8.56
N GLN A 165 -11.47 -21.42 7.67
CA GLN A 165 -10.34 -22.27 8.02
C GLN A 165 -9.11 -21.43 8.34
N PHE A 166 -8.52 -21.70 9.50
CA PHE A 166 -7.22 -21.10 9.81
C PHE A 166 -6.16 -21.58 8.81
N PRO A 167 -5.28 -20.68 8.34
CA PRO A 167 -4.15 -21.09 7.51
C PRO A 167 -3.25 -22.07 8.28
N PRO A 168 -2.44 -22.90 7.60
CA PRO A 168 -1.42 -23.72 8.24
C PRO A 168 -0.54 -22.93 9.21
N VAL A 169 -0.08 -23.55 10.28
CA VAL A 169 0.67 -22.88 11.37
C VAL A 169 1.88 -22.11 10.81
N GLU A 170 2.55 -22.68 9.80
CA GLU A 170 3.73 -22.08 9.14
C GLU A 170 3.39 -20.79 8.40
N GLN A 171 2.13 -20.57 8.05
CA GLN A 171 1.66 -19.38 7.35
C GLN A 171 1.09 -18.30 8.29
N ARG A 172 0.97 -18.59 9.61
CA ARG A 172 0.49 -17.66 10.63
C ARG A 172 1.57 -16.71 11.10
N ILE A 173 2.47 -16.33 10.21
CA ILE A 173 3.59 -15.43 10.50
C ILE A 173 3.14 -13.99 10.24
N GLU A 174 3.45 -13.10 11.17
CA GLU A 174 3.25 -11.68 10.94
C GLU A 174 4.09 -11.20 9.76
N LYS A 175 3.44 -10.57 8.79
CA LYS A 175 4.09 -10.03 7.58
C LYS A 175 4.51 -8.56 7.70
N HIS A 176 4.15 -7.91 8.81
CA HIS A 176 4.56 -6.54 9.08
C HIS A 176 5.88 -6.55 9.86
N ASN A 177 6.93 -6.03 9.25
CA ASN A 177 8.23 -5.87 9.90
C ASN A 177 8.13 -4.74 10.93
N ARG A 178 7.77 -5.08 12.17
CA ARG A 178 7.76 -4.15 13.29
C ARG A 178 9.13 -4.11 13.93
N ALA A 179 9.73 -2.93 13.94
CA ALA A 179 10.96 -2.70 14.67
C ALA A 179 10.70 -2.34 16.16
N TYR A 180 9.60 -1.64 16.42
CA TYR A 180 9.18 -1.25 17.77
C TYR A 180 7.69 -1.04 17.87
N LEU A 181 7.10 -1.44 19.01
CA LEU A 181 5.68 -1.22 19.31
C LEU A 181 5.47 -0.88 20.79
N ASN A 182 4.72 0.19 21.06
CA ASN A 182 4.17 0.49 22.36
C ASN A 182 2.69 0.87 22.19
N ILE A 183 1.81 0.03 22.71
CA ILE A 183 0.35 0.20 22.58
C ILE A 183 -0.25 1.14 23.64
N HIS A 184 0.53 1.49 24.66
CA HIS A 184 0.04 2.24 25.82
C HIS A 184 0.49 3.70 25.85
N LYS A 185 1.54 4.04 25.09
CA LYS A 185 2.15 5.37 25.13
C LYS A 185 2.69 5.80 23.78
N LYS A 186 2.52 7.09 23.47
CA LYS A 186 3.27 7.73 22.40
C LYS A 186 4.66 8.11 22.92
N GLU A 187 5.68 7.68 22.24
CA GLU A 187 7.08 7.93 22.55
C GLU A 187 7.79 8.76 21.49
N THR A 188 8.73 9.57 21.91
CA THR A 188 9.59 10.34 21.03
C THR A 188 10.70 9.47 20.46
N ARG A 189 11.35 9.93 19.38
CA ARG A 189 12.54 9.26 18.83
C ARG A 189 13.66 9.08 19.85
N GLU A 190 13.83 10.05 20.73
CA GLU A 190 14.87 10.04 21.76
C GLU A 190 14.61 8.97 22.83
N GLU A 191 13.35 8.84 23.27
CA GLU A 191 12.94 7.79 24.21
C GLU A 191 13.13 6.40 23.61
N ILE A 192 12.81 6.23 22.33
CA ILE A 192 12.92 4.94 21.64
C ILE A 192 14.38 4.56 21.42
N ARG A 193 15.26 5.49 21.02
CA ARG A 193 16.72 5.26 20.87
C ARG A 193 17.39 4.73 22.12
N LYS A 194 16.85 5.07 23.30
CA LYS A 194 17.37 4.54 24.57
C LYS A 194 16.98 3.09 24.84
N LYS A 195 15.97 2.57 24.13
CA LYS A 195 15.40 1.25 24.38
C LYS A 195 15.77 0.22 23.31
N VAL A 196 16.02 0.67 22.10
CA VAL A 196 16.23 -0.20 20.93
C VAL A 196 17.43 0.33 20.15
N ASP A 197 18.37 -0.56 19.84
CA ASP A 197 19.50 -0.25 18.97
C ASP A 197 19.04 -0.22 17.50
N PHE A 198 18.21 0.76 17.18
CA PHE A 198 17.65 0.94 15.86
C PHE A 198 18.00 2.34 15.33
N ARG A 199 18.58 2.42 14.14
CA ARG A 199 18.87 3.71 13.49
C ARG A 199 17.57 4.32 12.98
N ILE A 200 17.02 5.24 13.75
CA ILE A 200 15.83 6.03 13.42
C ILE A 200 16.26 7.38 12.85
#